data_2420e92a9f0ad73cda7f39661135e527
#
_entry.id   2420e92a9f0ad73cda7f39661135e527
#
_cell.length_a   1.000
_cell.length_b   1.000
_cell.length_c   1.000
_cell.angle_alpha   90.00
_cell.angle_beta   90.00
_cell.angle_gamma   90.00
#
_symmetry.space_group_name_H-M   'P 1'
#
loop_
_entity.id
_entity.type
_entity.pdbx_description
1 polymer ?
#
loop_
_entity_poly.entity_id
_entity_poly.type
_entity_poly.pdbx_seq_one_letter_code
_entity_poly.pdbx_strand_id
1 'polypeptide(L)'
;MTSLPVHAYSTRVNRKDSPVDPGFDHNFRTTHWSVVLAAKLENMESGAAVGPFVIGTTKVIPNLSGVFKRNQPVGVYLQIYNAAIDQTTLRPAADAEYVLLKNGKEISKQTEDWRQINDAGQRLTLSRLIDSCLLEPGEYQIQIRIRDHVSGETITPSATFTVVP
;
A
#
# COMPACT_ATOMS: atom_id res chain seq x y z
N MET A 1 30.28 -47.14 33.29
CA MET A 1 30.24 -45.70 33.05
C MET A 1 30.89 -45.47 31.70
N THR A 2 30.10 -45.42 30.63
CA THR A 2 30.60 -45.38 29.26
C THR A 2 29.96 -44.14 28.60
N SER A 3 30.75 -43.11 28.41
CA SER A 3 30.33 -41.90 27.74
C SER A 3 30.35 -42.10 26.23
N LEU A 4 29.23 -41.80 25.56
CA LEU A 4 29.10 -41.78 24.12
C LEU A 4 29.63 -40.45 23.53
N PRO A 5 30.33 -40.48 22.40
CA PRO A 5 30.82 -39.27 21.76
C PRO A 5 29.71 -38.59 20.94
N VAL A 6 29.60 -37.29 21.12
CA VAL A 6 28.75 -36.40 20.31
C VAL A 6 29.38 -36.24 18.94
N HIS A 7 28.73 -36.75 17.89
CA HIS A 7 29.13 -36.56 16.50
C HIS A 7 28.67 -35.16 16.07
N ALA A 8 29.62 -34.25 15.96
CA ALA A 8 29.41 -32.95 15.29
C ALA A 8 29.34 -33.16 13.76
N TYR A 9 28.17 -33.04 13.18
CA TYR A 9 28.02 -32.95 11.73
C TYR A 9 28.49 -31.56 11.26
N SER A 10 29.75 -31.50 10.82
CA SER A 10 30.27 -30.38 10.06
C SER A 10 29.86 -30.56 8.60
N THR A 11 28.77 -29.90 8.21
CA THR A 11 28.43 -29.74 6.78
C THR A 11 29.31 -28.68 6.20
N ARG A 12 30.37 -29.11 5.50
CA ARG A 12 31.14 -28.22 4.60
C ARG A 12 30.22 -27.76 3.49
N VAL A 13 29.69 -26.56 3.59
CA VAL A 13 29.05 -25.89 2.47
C VAL A 13 30.13 -25.50 1.47
N ASN A 14 30.07 -26.13 0.30
CA ASN A 14 30.99 -25.94 -0.80
C ASN A 14 30.77 -24.52 -1.35
N ARG A 15 31.75 -23.64 -1.24
CA ARG A 15 31.70 -22.20 -1.52
C ARG A 15 31.67 -21.84 -3.02
N LYS A 16 31.20 -22.73 -3.88
CA LYS A 16 31.11 -22.52 -5.32
C LYS A 16 29.70 -22.27 -5.87
N ASP A 17 28.68 -22.41 -5.05
CA ASP A 17 27.28 -22.13 -5.42
C ASP A 17 26.70 -21.01 -4.55
N SER A 18 27.45 -19.94 -4.32
CA SER A 18 26.83 -18.67 -3.89
C SER A 18 25.91 -18.25 -5.02
N PRO A 19 24.59 -18.18 -4.80
CA PRO A 19 23.75 -17.48 -5.74
C PRO A 19 24.36 -16.09 -5.93
N VAL A 20 24.58 -15.71 -7.17
CA VAL A 20 24.90 -14.35 -7.57
C VAL A 20 23.90 -13.48 -6.79
N ASP A 21 24.43 -12.64 -5.90
CA ASP A 21 23.65 -11.63 -5.21
C ASP A 21 22.90 -10.87 -6.31
N PRO A 22 21.58 -11.06 -6.45
CA PRO A 22 20.83 -10.26 -7.40
C PRO A 22 20.89 -8.88 -6.78
N GLY A 23 21.80 -8.04 -7.32
CA GLY A 23 22.04 -6.69 -6.84
C GLY A 23 20.73 -6.08 -6.42
N PHE A 24 20.72 -5.43 -5.26
CA PHE A 24 19.56 -4.81 -4.63
C PHE A 24 18.68 -4.19 -5.70
N ASP A 25 17.67 -4.95 -6.08
CA ASP A 25 16.69 -4.54 -7.06
C ASP A 25 15.83 -3.50 -6.33
N HIS A 26 16.10 -2.23 -6.58
CA HIS A 26 15.38 -1.09 -6.01
C HIS A 26 13.96 -0.98 -6.55
N ASN A 27 13.48 -2.02 -7.18
CA ASN A 27 12.15 -2.14 -7.73
C ASN A 27 11.14 -2.29 -6.60
N PHE A 28 9.89 -1.91 -6.80
CA PHE A 28 8.74 -2.14 -5.90
C PHE A 28 8.59 -3.61 -5.46
N ARG A 29 9.63 -4.40 -5.68
CA ARG A 29 9.73 -5.80 -5.27
C ARG A 29 9.69 -5.88 -3.78
N THR A 30 8.61 -6.35 -3.41
CA THR A 30 8.25 -6.96 -2.17
C THR A 30 7.27 -6.21 -1.35
N THR A 31 6.31 -6.94 -1.14
CA THR A 31 5.60 -7.26 0.07
C THR A 31 4.27 -6.57 0.21
N HIS A 32 3.27 -7.41 0.10
CA HIS A 32 1.94 -7.26 0.71
C HIS A 32 1.36 -5.84 0.66
N TRP A 33 0.95 -5.46 -0.52
CA TRP A 33 0.15 -4.27 -0.73
C TRP A 33 -1.26 -4.54 -0.22
N SER A 34 -1.62 -3.99 0.91
CA SER A 34 -2.98 -4.06 1.39
C SER A 34 -3.62 -2.69 1.28
N VAL A 35 -4.63 -2.59 0.43
CA VAL A 35 -5.53 -1.44 0.45
C VAL A 35 -6.41 -1.56 1.68
N VAL A 36 -6.30 -0.59 2.58
CA VAL A 36 -7.13 -0.52 3.77
C VAL A 36 -8.36 0.31 3.45
N LEU A 37 -9.53 -0.30 3.57
CA LEU A 37 -10.80 0.41 3.55
C LEU A 37 -11.07 0.97 4.94
N ALA A 38 -11.37 2.25 5.03
CA ALA A 38 -11.54 2.95 6.30
C ALA A 38 -12.93 3.56 6.40
N ALA A 39 -13.53 3.41 7.58
CA ALA A 39 -14.76 4.10 7.94
C ALA A 39 -14.49 5.61 8.18
N LYS A 40 -13.25 5.96 8.53
CA LYS A 40 -12.85 7.34 8.77
C LYS A 40 -11.36 7.55 8.50
N LEU A 41 -11.03 8.66 7.88
CA LEU A 41 -9.68 9.19 7.74
C LEU A 41 -9.66 10.58 8.37
N GLU A 42 -8.79 10.81 9.34
CA GLU A 42 -8.64 12.10 10.02
C GLU A 42 -7.19 12.57 9.87
N ASN A 43 -7.00 13.76 9.36
CA ASN A 43 -5.69 14.40 9.41
C ASN A 43 -5.45 14.91 10.84
N MET A 44 -4.34 14.49 11.42
CA MET A 44 -3.90 14.91 12.75
C MET A 44 -2.89 16.04 12.60
N GLU A 45 -2.95 17.02 13.49
CA GLU A 45 -1.91 18.04 13.57
C GLU A 45 -0.56 17.41 13.96
N SER A 46 0.54 17.96 13.43
CA SER A 46 1.89 17.52 13.75
C SER A 46 2.12 17.63 15.27
N GLY A 47 2.40 16.49 15.91
CA GLY A 47 2.59 16.40 17.37
C GLY A 47 1.39 15.82 18.12
N ALA A 48 0.29 15.54 17.47
CA ALA A 48 -0.83 14.84 18.07
C ALA A 48 -0.47 13.37 18.39
N ALA A 49 -1.08 12.87 19.44
CA ALA A 49 -0.71 11.65 20.14
C ALA A 49 -0.43 10.43 19.23
N VAL A 50 0.64 9.73 19.56
CA VAL A 50 0.90 8.38 19.08
C VAL A 50 -0.21 7.48 19.65
N GLY A 51 -1.03 6.91 18.81
CA GLY A 51 -2.12 6.02 19.18
C GLY A 51 -2.30 4.89 18.18
N PRO A 52 -3.07 3.86 18.50
CA PRO A 52 -3.42 2.82 17.55
C PRO A 52 -4.10 3.46 16.33
N PHE A 53 -3.75 2.98 15.13
CA PHE A 53 -4.25 3.46 13.85
C PHE A 53 -3.83 4.88 13.42
N VAL A 54 -2.86 5.48 14.09
CA VAL A 54 -2.22 6.73 13.64
C VAL A 54 -0.98 6.36 12.81
N ILE A 55 -0.99 6.75 11.55
CA ILE A 55 0.09 6.45 10.61
C ILE A 55 0.56 7.75 9.98
N GLY A 56 1.73 8.21 10.39
CA GLY A 56 2.18 9.56 10.07
C GLY A 56 1.28 10.62 10.70
N THR A 57 0.68 11.45 9.87
CA THR A 57 -0.29 12.48 10.28
C THR A 57 -1.75 12.08 10.04
N THR A 58 -2.01 10.82 9.68
CA THR A 58 -3.36 10.35 9.38
C THR A 58 -3.79 9.29 10.36
N LYS A 59 -4.93 9.50 11.01
CA LYS A 59 -5.62 8.48 11.80
C LYS A 59 -6.57 7.73 10.89
N VAL A 60 -6.36 6.42 10.78
CA VAL A 60 -7.13 5.51 9.94
C VAL A 60 -8.00 4.64 10.82
N ILE A 61 -9.32 4.70 10.70
CA ILE A 61 -10.24 3.78 11.38
C ILE A 61 -10.70 2.74 10.35
N PRO A 62 -10.14 1.52 10.37
CA PRO A 62 -10.43 0.51 9.37
C PRO A 62 -11.90 0.07 9.42
N ASN A 63 -12.49 -0.20 8.26
CA ASN A 63 -13.75 -0.91 8.14
C ASN A 63 -13.46 -2.37 7.71
N LEU A 64 -13.41 -3.27 8.67
CA LEU A 64 -13.09 -4.67 8.43
C LEU A 64 -14.23 -5.45 7.75
N SER A 65 -15.46 -4.94 7.80
CA SER A 65 -16.61 -5.58 7.15
C SER A 65 -16.63 -5.33 5.63
N GLY A 66 -15.98 -4.26 5.16
CA GLY A 66 -16.08 -3.81 3.79
C GLY A 66 -17.48 -3.31 3.40
N VAL A 67 -18.39 -3.12 4.36
CA VAL A 67 -19.75 -2.65 4.12
C VAL A 67 -19.88 -1.20 4.56
N PHE A 68 -20.37 -0.35 3.68
CA PHE A 68 -20.58 1.08 3.91
C PHE A 68 -22.03 1.48 3.63
N LYS A 69 -22.56 2.39 4.41
CA LYS A 69 -23.86 3.00 4.13
C LYS A 69 -23.71 4.07 3.06
N ARG A 70 -24.76 4.31 2.28
CA ARG A 70 -24.77 5.28 1.19
C ARG A 70 -24.40 6.72 1.62
N ASN A 71 -24.56 7.06 2.88
CA ASN A 71 -24.21 8.38 3.43
C ASN A 71 -22.86 8.38 4.19
N GLN A 72 -22.14 7.28 4.15
CA GLN A 72 -20.86 7.14 4.84
C GLN A 72 -19.72 7.16 3.83
N PRO A 73 -18.75 8.09 3.94
CA PRO A 73 -17.62 8.11 3.02
C PRO A 73 -16.81 6.82 3.11
N VAL A 74 -16.32 6.34 1.97
CA VAL A 74 -15.41 5.20 1.89
C VAL A 74 -13.99 5.72 1.89
N GLY A 75 -13.28 5.53 2.98
CA GLY A 75 -11.86 5.84 3.08
C GLY A 75 -11.03 4.77 2.38
N VAL A 76 -10.09 5.19 1.57
CA VAL A 76 -9.09 4.32 0.93
C VAL A 76 -7.72 4.76 1.42
N TYR A 77 -6.96 3.83 1.97
CA TYR A 77 -5.63 4.08 2.51
C TYR A 77 -4.66 3.01 2.06
N LEU A 78 -3.47 3.44 1.64
CA LEU A 78 -2.40 2.56 1.20
C LEU A 78 -1.04 3.17 1.53
N GLN A 79 -0.10 2.34 1.97
CA GLN A 79 1.30 2.72 2.06
C GLN A 79 2.14 1.90 1.10
N ILE A 80 3.06 2.60 0.44
CA ILE A 80 4.04 2.02 -0.46
C ILE A 80 5.40 2.24 0.15
N TYR A 81 6.16 1.16 0.27
CA TYR A 81 7.53 1.20 0.76
C TYR A 81 8.51 0.96 -0.37
N ASN A 82 9.74 1.43 -0.19
CA ASN A 82 10.83 1.27 -1.16
C ASN A 82 10.53 1.88 -2.54
N ALA A 83 9.78 2.97 -2.57
CA ALA A 83 9.62 3.75 -3.80
C ALA A 83 10.98 4.28 -4.26
N ALA A 84 11.24 4.19 -5.55
CA ALA A 84 12.52 4.64 -6.10
C ALA A 84 12.65 6.17 -6.00
N ILE A 85 13.85 6.62 -5.64
CA ILE A 85 14.15 8.04 -5.47
C ILE A 85 14.71 8.62 -6.76
N ASP A 86 14.06 9.64 -7.27
CA ASP A 86 14.58 10.46 -8.36
C ASP A 86 15.82 11.24 -7.89
N GLN A 87 16.92 11.07 -8.58
CA GLN A 87 18.23 11.65 -8.19
C GLN A 87 18.28 13.17 -8.31
N THR A 88 17.36 13.75 -9.07
CA THR A 88 17.28 15.19 -9.30
C THR A 88 16.48 15.89 -8.20
N THR A 89 15.34 15.30 -7.85
CA THR A 89 14.41 15.86 -6.86
C THR A 89 14.65 15.33 -5.45
N LEU A 90 15.40 14.24 -5.32
CA LEU A 90 15.63 13.47 -4.08
C LEU A 90 14.33 13.01 -3.41
N ARG A 91 13.30 12.79 -4.22
CA ARG A 91 11.96 12.35 -3.78
C ARG A 91 11.48 11.18 -4.65
N PRO A 92 10.57 10.35 -4.16
CA PRO A 92 9.89 9.38 -4.99
C PRO A 92 9.09 10.07 -6.10
N ALA A 93 9.14 9.51 -7.30
CA ALA A 93 8.42 10.03 -8.47
C ALA A 93 7.43 8.96 -8.96
N ALA A 94 6.29 8.85 -8.31
CA ALA A 94 5.25 7.88 -8.64
C ALA A 94 3.87 8.52 -8.70
N ASP A 95 3.14 8.29 -9.79
CA ASP A 95 1.75 8.70 -9.93
C ASP A 95 0.81 7.61 -9.44
N ALA A 96 -0.33 8.02 -8.91
CA ALA A 96 -1.40 7.12 -8.51
C ALA A 96 -2.69 7.40 -9.29
N GLU A 97 -3.30 6.37 -9.82
CA GLU A 97 -4.58 6.41 -10.51
C GLU A 97 -5.58 5.54 -9.75
N TYR A 98 -6.63 6.16 -9.26
CA TYR A 98 -7.72 5.50 -8.56
C TYR A 98 -8.84 5.19 -9.54
N VAL A 99 -9.14 3.91 -9.74
CA VAL A 99 -10.18 3.44 -10.66
C VAL A 99 -11.26 2.74 -9.83
N LEU A 100 -12.47 3.28 -9.86
CA LEU A 100 -13.63 2.67 -9.22
C LEU A 100 -14.43 1.88 -10.24
N LEU A 101 -14.64 0.60 -9.95
CA LEU A 101 -15.39 -0.30 -10.81
C LEU A 101 -16.68 -0.77 -10.12
N LYS A 102 -17.75 -0.92 -10.90
CA LYS A 102 -18.99 -1.61 -10.54
C LYS A 102 -19.25 -2.71 -11.56
N ASN A 103 -19.37 -3.96 -11.12
CA ASN A 103 -19.55 -5.12 -12.01
C ASN A 103 -18.47 -5.21 -13.10
N GLY A 104 -17.22 -4.89 -12.76
CA GLY A 104 -16.09 -4.90 -13.71
C GLY A 104 -16.03 -3.72 -14.68
N LYS A 105 -17.01 -2.81 -14.65
CA LYS A 105 -17.03 -1.60 -15.48
C LYS A 105 -16.52 -0.40 -14.70
N GLU A 106 -15.60 0.35 -15.30
CA GLU A 106 -15.12 1.62 -14.75
C GLU A 106 -16.27 2.64 -14.70
N ILE A 107 -16.47 3.22 -13.52
CA ILE A 107 -17.49 4.25 -13.26
C ILE A 107 -16.88 5.57 -12.84
N SER A 108 -15.66 5.56 -12.32
CA SER A 108 -14.93 6.76 -11.94
C SER A 108 -13.44 6.51 -12.00
N LYS A 109 -12.70 7.53 -12.40
CA LYS A 109 -11.26 7.52 -12.48
C LYS A 109 -10.70 8.87 -12.00
N GLN A 110 -9.69 8.83 -11.15
CA GLN A 110 -9.02 10.01 -10.63
C GLN A 110 -7.53 9.77 -10.56
N THR A 111 -6.73 10.76 -10.91
CA THR A 111 -5.27 10.68 -10.89
C THR A 111 -4.71 11.63 -9.84
N GLU A 112 -3.68 11.21 -9.16
CA GLU A 112 -2.91 11.98 -8.20
C GLU A 112 -1.45 11.99 -8.61
N ASP A 113 -0.93 13.18 -8.90
CA ASP A 113 0.46 13.40 -9.30
C ASP A 113 1.38 13.19 -8.08
N TRP A 114 2.57 12.68 -8.30
CA TRP A 114 3.57 12.45 -7.25
C TRP A 114 3.86 13.69 -6.39
N ARG A 115 3.70 14.89 -6.91
CA ARG A 115 3.88 16.15 -6.17
C ARG A 115 2.82 16.35 -5.08
N GLN A 116 1.68 15.70 -5.21
CA GLN A 116 0.55 15.75 -4.29
C GLN A 116 0.56 14.61 -3.28
N ILE A 117 1.34 13.56 -3.55
CA ILE A 117 1.44 12.39 -2.69
C ILE A 117 2.34 12.70 -1.49
N ASN A 118 1.87 12.40 -0.29
CA ASN A 118 2.67 12.52 0.92
C ASN A 118 3.77 11.46 0.92
N ASP A 119 5.01 11.91 1.06
CA ASP A 119 6.18 11.06 1.16
C ASP A 119 6.89 11.21 2.51
N ALA A 120 7.62 10.18 2.90
CA ALA A 120 8.56 10.19 4.00
C ALA A 120 9.76 9.32 3.59
N GLY A 121 10.72 9.91 2.91
CA GLY A 121 11.82 9.21 2.27
C GLY A 121 11.29 8.28 1.16
N GLN A 122 11.55 6.97 1.28
CA GLN A 122 11.08 5.96 0.30
C GLN A 122 9.67 5.44 0.58
N ARG A 123 8.92 6.07 1.48
CA ARG A 123 7.54 5.68 1.81
C ARG A 123 6.56 6.68 1.24
N LEU A 124 5.65 6.22 0.39
CA LEU A 124 4.52 6.99 -0.09
C LEU A 124 3.26 6.63 0.69
N THR A 125 2.47 7.62 1.04
CA THR A 125 1.18 7.44 1.71
C THR A 125 0.07 7.97 0.83
N LEU A 126 -0.81 7.08 0.39
CA LEU A 126 -1.98 7.39 -0.40
C LEU A 126 -3.20 7.33 0.50
N SER A 127 -3.99 8.39 0.51
CA SER A 127 -5.24 8.45 1.28
C SER A 127 -6.30 9.20 0.52
N ARG A 128 -7.50 8.60 0.36
CA ARG A 128 -8.60 9.21 -0.39
C ARG A 128 -9.94 8.88 0.24
N LEU A 129 -10.86 9.83 0.12
CA LEU A 129 -12.26 9.62 0.45
C LEU A 129 -13.07 9.54 -0.84
N ILE A 130 -13.87 8.47 -0.95
CA ILE A 130 -14.87 8.30 -2.01
C ILE A 130 -16.21 8.68 -1.42
N ASP A 131 -16.91 9.59 -2.07
CA ASP A 131 -18.26 9.97 -1.66
C ASP A 131 -19.26 8.89 -2.07
N SER A 132 -19.74 8.14 -1.09
CA SER A 132 -20.73 7.08 -1.32
C SER A 132 -22.14 7.58 -1.58
N CYS A 133 -22.43 8.87 -1.34
CA CYS A 133 -23.72 9.45 -1.68
C CYS A 133 -24.01 9.38 -3.18
N LEU A 134 -22.94 9.41 -4.00
CA LEU A 134 -23.03 9.30 -5.46
C LEU A 134 -23.09 7.85 -5.96
N LEU A 135 -22.93 6.88 -5.05
CA LEU A 135 -22.92 5.46 -5.39
C LEU A 135 -24.28 4.84 -5.12
N GLU A 136 -24.77 4.07 -6.08
CA GLU A 136 -25.94 3.20 -5.85
C GLU A 136 -25.57 2.01 -4.97
N PRO A 137 -26.50 1.42 -4.24
CA PRO A 137 -26.26 0.16 -3.53
C PRO A 137 -25.70 -0.92 -4.46
N GLY A 138 -24.74 -1.71 -3.97
CA GLY A 138 -24.12 -2.79 -4.72
C GLY A 138 -22.65 -3.00 -4.37
N GLU A 139 -22.01 -3.92 -5.08
CA GLU A 139 -20.61 -4.25 -4.93
C GLU A 139 -19.73 -3.38 -5.82
N TYR A 140 -18.61 -2.96 -5.27
CA TYR A 140 -17.62 -2.11 -5.91
C TYR A 140 -16.21 -2.68 -5.71
N GLN A 141 -15.34 -2.37 -6.66
CA GLN A 141 -13.90 -2.60 -6.53
C GLN A 141 -13.17 -1.28 -6.74
N ILE A 142 -12.30 -0.93 -5.82
CA ILE A 142 -11.32 0.14 -6.04
C ILE A 142 -9.99 -0.49 -6.44
N GLN A 143 -9.43 -0.04 -7.55
CA GLN A 143 -8.09 -0.36 -8.01
C GLN A 143 -7.24 0.89 -7.92
N ILE A 144 -6.02 0.75 -7.41
CA ILE A 144 -5.07 1.86 -7.32
C ILE A 144 -3.88 1.48 -8.20
N ARG A 145 -3.81 2.07 -9.39
CA ARG A 145 -2.67 1.85 -10.29
C ARG A 145 -1.58 2.86 -9.95
N ILE A 146 -0.43 2.36 -9.55
CA ILE A 146 0.70 3.17 -9.15
C ILE A 146 1.83 2.92 -10.14
N ARG A 147 2.29 3.98 -10.79
CA ARG A 147 3.39 3.94 -11.73
C ARG A 147 4.58 4.70 -11.16
N ASP A 148 5.67 3.99 -10.95
CA ASP A 148 6.96 4.57 -10.60
C ASP A 148 7.67 5.06 -11.87
N HIS A 149 7.97 6.35 -11.93
CA HIS A 149 8.64 6.96 -13.07
C HIS A 149 10.15 6.70 -13.10
N VAL A 150 10.73 6.34 -11.96
CA VAL A 150 12.18 6.06 -11.83
C VAL A 150 12.47 4.64 -12.27
N SER A 151 11.74 3.65 -11.74
CA SER A 151 11.92 2.24 -12.10
C SER A 151 11.15 1.84 -13.36
N GLY A 152 10.10 2.59 -13.73
CA GLY A 152 9.16 2.25 -14.80
C GLY A 152 8.15 1.16 -14.43
N GLU A 153 8.19 0.66 -13.20
CA GLU A 153 7.28 -0.37 -12.72
C GLU A 153 5.87 0.15 -12.44
N THR A 154 4.91 -0.74 -12.54
CA THR A 154 3.52 -0.44 -12.23
C THR A 154 2.94 -1.55 -11.35
N ILE A 155 2.31 -1.16 -10.27
CA ILE A 155 1.54 -2.06 -9.40
C ILE A 155 0.07 -1.64 -9.39
N THR A 156 -0.83 -2.61 -9.14
CA THR A 156 -2.28 -2.35 -9.13
C THR A 156 -2.95 -3.06 -7.96
N PRO A 157 -2.70 -2.64 -6.72
CA PRO A 157 -3.44 -3.16 -5.57
C PRO A 157 -4.93 -2.80 -5.68
N SER A 158 -5.78 -3.66 -5.13
CA SER A 158 -7.22 -3.46 -5.15
C SER A 158 -7.89 -3.91 -3.86
N ALA A 159 -9.10 -3.40 -3.61
CA ALA A 159 -9.99 -3.85 -2.56
C ALA A 159 -11.44 -3.81 -3.04
N THR A 160 -12.27 -4.68 -2.48
CA THR A 160 -13.72 -4.72 -2.76
C THR A 160 -14.50 -4.21 -1.56
N PHE A 161 -15.62 -3.56 -1.81
CA PHE A 161 -16.54 -3.10 -0.79
C PHE A 161 -17.98 -3.11 -1.28
N THR A 162 -18.91 -3.09 -0.35
CA THR A 162 -20.34 -3.06 -0.65
C THR A 162 -20.94 -1.77 -0.11
N VAL A 163 -21.74 -1.09 -0.92
CA VAL A 163 -22.57 0.02 -0.49
C VAL A 163 -23.98 -0.48 -0.25
N VAL A 164 -24.52 -0.18 0.94
CA VAL A 164 -25.90 -0.50 1.33
C VAL A 164 -26.72 0.78 1.47
N PRO A 165 -28.05 0.70 1.35
CA PRO A 165 -28.95 1.84 1.52
C PRO A 165 -28.75 2.63 2.81
#